data_5aef9462c1795ad6be5dab3f351e6be2
#
_entry.id   5aef9462c1795ad6be5dab3f351e6be2
#
_cell.length_a   1.000
_cell.length_b   1.000
_cell.length_c   1.000
_cell.angle_alpha   90.00
_cell.angle_beta   90.00
_cell.angle_gamma   90.00
#
_symmetry.space_group_name_H-M   'P 1'
#
loop_
_entity.id
_entity.type
_entity.pdbx_description
1 polymer ?
#
loop_
_entity_poly.entity_id
_entity_poly.type
_entity_poly.pdbx_seq_one_letter_code
_entity_poly.pdbx_strand_id
1 'polypeptide(L)'
;MAEAIIKGIIGSGLVAGSAIAVGEHGAERCAYLKESYGVNATTDNNEAVREADLVIFAVKPQVAPVAITSELVANFKAGAWVLSIMGSVTLEMLHNYAPGFPVIRTMP
;
A
#
# COMPACT_ATOMS: atom_id res chain seq x y z
N MET A 1 10.04 1.62 5.52
CA MET A 1 9.29 0.38 5.84
C MET A 1 8.72 -0.30 4.61
N ALA A 2 8.07 0.43 3.73
CA ALA A 2 7.51 -0.17 2.50
C ALA A 2 8.58 -0.81 1.62
N GLU A 3 9.73 -0.20 1.49
CA GLU A 3 10.84 -0.76 0.70
C GLU A 3 11.30 -2.11 1.23
N ALA A 4 11.36 -2.28 2.55
CA ALA A 4 11.76 -3.55 3.16
C ALA A 4 10.76 -4.67 2.83
N ILE A 5 9.46 -4.35 2.79
CA ILE A 5 8.40 -5.28 2.43
C ILE A 5 8.54 -5.68 0.95
N ILE A 6 8.73 -4.70 0.07
CA ILE A 6 8.93 -4.93 -1.36
C ILE A 6 10.11 -5.87 -1.58
N LYS A 7 11.24 -5.56 -0.97
CA LYS A 7 12.46 -6.36 -1.06
C LYS A 7 12.23 -7.79 -0.58
N GLY A 8 11.53 -7.95 0.54
CA GLY A 8 11.23 -9.26 1.10
C GLY A 8 10.31 -10.10 0.21
N ILE A 9 9.27 -9.49 -0.34
CA ILE A 9 8.30 -10.18 -1.21
C ILE A 9 8.98 -10.63 -2.50
N ILE A 10 9.73 -9.77 -3.14
CA ILE A 10 10.45 -10.10 -4.38
C ILE A 10 11.52 -11.16 -4.10
N GLY A 11 12.27 -10.99 -3.01
CA GLY A 11 13.34 -11.91 -2.65
C GLY A 11 12.83 -13.30 -2.30
N SER A 12 11.60 -13.43 -1.80
CA SER A 12 10.98 -14.72 -1.49
C SER A 12 10.42 -15.43 -2.73
N GLY A 13 10.31 -14.73 -3.85
CA GLY A 13 9.74 -15.27 -5.08
C GLY A 13 8.22 -15.33 -5.09
N LEU A 14 7.54 -14.72 -4.12
CA LEU A 14 6.07 -14.75 -4.05
C LEU A 14 5.42 -14.04 -5.24
N VAL A 15 5.94 -12.88 -5.62
CA VAL A 15 5.47 -12.14 -6.77
C VAL A 15 6.64 -11.44 -7.47
N ALA A 16 6.49 -11.20 -8.75
CA ALA A 16 7.44 -10.39 -9.51
C ALA A 16 7.21 -8.91 -9.22
N GLY A 17 8.26 -8.10 -9.37
CA GLY A 17 8.15 -6.65 -9.20
C GLY A 17 7.06 -6.03 -10.06
N SER A 18 6.85 -6.55 -11.26
CA SER A 18 5.81 -6.06 -12.18
C SER A 18 4.39 -6.23 -11.63
N ALA A 19 4.18 -7.10 -10.65
CA ALA A 19 2.90 -7.30 -10.00
C ALA A 19 2.69 -6.39 -8.79
N ILE A 20 3.67 -5.56 -8.45
CA ILE A 20 3.63 -4.65 -7.30
C ILE A 20 3.47 -3.22 -7.81
N ALA A 21 2.42 -2.54 -7.33
CA ALA A 21 2.23 -1.11 -7.55
C ALA A 21 2.51 -0.36 -6.26
N VAL A 22 3.23 0.74 -6.36
CA VAL A 22 3.63 1.56 -5.19
C VAL A 22 3.17 2.99 -5.40
N GLY A 23 2.42 3.51 -4.43
CA GLY A 23 2.11 4.93 -4.38
C GLY A 23 3.13 5.64 -3.50
N GLU A 24 3.83 6.61 -4.08
CA GLU A 24 4.86 7.38 -3.40
C GLU A 24 4.82 8.82 -3.91
N HIS A 25 4.68 9.78 -3.00
CA HIS A 25 4.53 11.18 -3.39
C HIS A 25 5.78 11.82 -3.99
N GLY A 26 6.97 11.26 -3.75
CA GLY A 26 8.23 11.78 -4.27
C GLY A 26 8.59 11.15 -5.61
N ALA A 27 8.71 11.97 -6.67
CA ALA A 27 9.04 11.47 -8.00
C ALA A 27 10.42 10.79 -8.04
N GLU A 28 11.38 11.32 -7.32
CA GLU A 28 12.74 10.73 -7.26
C GLU A 28 12.70 9.36 -6.57
N ARG A 29 11.90 9.24 -5.52
CA ARG A 29 11.72 7.99 -4.80
C ARG A 29 11.03 6.95 -5.69
N CYS A 30 10.04 7.36 -6.48
CA CYS A 30 9.40 6.51 -7.46
C CYS A 30 10.41 5.95 -8.47
N ALA A 31 11.26 6.81 -9.00
CA ALA A 31 12.30 6.40 -9.96
C ALA A 31 13.28 5.40 -9.33
N TYR A 32 13.68 5.65 -8.09
CA TYR A 32 14.56 4.75 -7.35
C TYR A 32 13.93 3.36 -7.18
N LEU A 33 12.66 3.30 -6.78
CA LEU A 33 11.97 2.04 -6.55
C LEU A 33 11.78 1.25 -7.85
N LYS A 34 11.43 1.93 -8.95
CA LYS A 34 11.32 1.29 -10.25
C LYS A 34 12.64 0.68 -10.70
N GLU A 35 13.71 1.44 -10.58
CA GLU A 35 15.04 1.00 -11.02
C GLU A 35 15.57 -0.14 -10.14
N SER A 36 15.39 -0.03 -8.83
CA SER A 36 15.96 -0.98 -7.88
C SER A 36 15.20 -2.31 -7.83
N TYR A 37 13.88 -2.28 -8.00
CA TYR A 37 13.02 -3.46 -7.76
C TYR A 37 12.13 -3.84 -8.92
N GLY A 38 12.05 -3.03 -9.96
CA GLY A 38 11.18 -3.32 -11.10
C GLY A 38 9.70 -3.18 -10.80
N VAL A 39 9.33 -2.45 -9.75
CA VAL A 39 7.93 -2.23 -9.38
C VAL A 39 7.33 -1.09 -10.20
N ASN A 40 5.99 -1.04 -10.22
CA ASN A 40 5.25 0.07 -10.84
C ASN A 40 5.02 1.14 -9.77
N ALA A 41 5.88 2.15 -9.73
CA ALA A 41 5.76 3.24 -8.78
C ALA A 41 5.14 4.47 -9.43
N THR A 42 4.21 5.11 -8.72
CA THR A 42 3.49 6.29 -9.21
C THR A 42 3.31 7.30 -8.09
N THR A 43 3.24 8.57 -8.45
CA THR A 43 2.91 9.62 -7.49
C THR A 43 1.41 9.73 -7.24
N ASP A 44 0.60 8.99 -7.99
CA ASP A 44 -0.86 8.95 -7.83
C ASP A 44 -1.27 7.68 -7.09
N ASN A 45 -1.58 7.82 -5.80
CA ASN A 45 -2.01 6.68 -4.97
C ASN A 45 -3.29 6.04 -5.49
N ASN A 46 -4.19 6.81 -6.09
CA ASN A 46 -5.43 6.27 -6.64
C ASN A 46 -5.16 5.29 -7.78
N GLU A 47 -4.17 5.59 -8.62
CA GLU A 47 -3.75 4.70 -9.69
C GLU A 47 -3.11 3.42 -9.12
N ALA A 48 -2.30 3.56 -8.08
CA ALA A 48 -1.58 2.42 -7.51
C ALA A 48 -2.52 1.34 -6.97
N VAL A 49 -3.69 1.70 -6.44
CA VAL A 49 -4.58 0.74 -5.76
C VAL A 49 -5.63 0.10 -6.67
N ARG A 50 -5.83 0.59 -7.89
CA ARG A 50 -6.95 0.17 -8.75
C ARG A 50 -7.00 -1.32 -9.05
N GLU A 51 -5.85 -1.94 -9.28
CA GLU A 51 -5.78 -3.35 -9.66
C GLU A 51 -5.28 -4.24 -8.53
N ALA A 52 -5.12 -3.69 -7.32
CA ALA A 52 -4.52 -4.42 -6.22
C ALA A 52 -5.51 -5.41 -5.59
N ASP A 53 -5.09 -6.66 -5.47
CA ASP A 53 -5.81 -7.68 -4.69
C ASP A 53 -5.56 -7.49 -3.20
N LEU A 54 -4.38 -6.96 -2.86
CA LEU A 54 -3.97 -6.65 -1.49
C LEU A 54 -3.41 -5.23 -1.46
N VAL A 55 -4.01 -4.38 -0.64
CA VAL A 55 -3.53 -3.01 -0.42
C VAL A 55 -2.81 -2.98 0.91
N ILE A 56 -1.55 -2.56 0.91
CA ILE A 56 -0.75 -2.47 2.12
C ILE A 56 -0.64 -1.01 2.54
N PHE A 57 -1.15 -0.70 3.73
CA PHE A 57 -0.99 0.62 4.33
C PHE A 57 0.34 0.66 5.06
N ALA A 58 1.33 1.29 4.42
CA ALA A 58 2.69 1.37 4.92
C ALA A 58 3.14 2.81 5.16
N VAL A 59 2.20 3.73 5.28
CA VAL A 59 2.49 5.13 5.62
C VAL A 59 2.66 5.29 7.12
N LYS A 60 3.27 6.40 7.54
CA LYS A 60 3.34 6.71 8.97
C LYS A 60 1.94 6.98 9.50
N PRO A 61 1.61 6.56 10.74
CA PRO A 61 0.26 6.75 11.30
C PRO A 61 -0.24 8.19 11.23
N GLN A 62 0.63 9.16 11.45
CA GLN A 62 0.27 10.57 11.41
C GLN A 62 -0.04 11.07 9.99
N VAL A 63 0.40 10.34 8.96
CA VAL A 63 0.14 10.66 7.55
C VAL A 63 -1.16 10.00 7.06
N ALA A 64 -1.60 8.95 7.73
CA ALA A 64 -2.77 8.18 7.31
C ALA A 64 -4.02 9.02 7.04
N PRO A 65 -4.41 10.00 7.90
CA PRO A 65 -5.61 10.79 7.63
C PRO A 65 -5.55 11.59 6.32
N VAL A 66 -4.36 11.92 5.85
CA VAL A 66 -4.16 12.64 4.59
C VAL A 66 -4.03 11.69 3.41
N ALA A 67 -3.35 10.57 3.61
CA ALA A 67 -3.05 9.62 2.53
C ALA A 67 -4.21 8.67 2.23
N ILE A 68 -4.93 8.23 3.26
CA ILE A 68 -6.03 7.27 3.11
C ILE A 68 -7.35 8.03 3.12
N THR A 69 -7.73 8.50 1.94
CA THR A 69 -8.96 9.28 1.75
C THR A 69 -10.10 8.37 1.28
N SER A 70 -11.33 8.87 1.37
CA SER A 70 -12.48 8.14 0.82
C SER A 70 -12.37 7.99 -0.69
N GLU A 71 -11.74 8.93 -1.38
CA GLU A 71 -11.46 8.82 -2.81
C GLU A 71 -10.52 7.65 -3.10
N LEU A 72 -9.46 7.50 -2.31
CA LEU A 72 -8.51 6.39 -2.46
C LEU A 72 -9.24 5.05 -2.31
N VAL A 73 -10.01 4.92 -1.25
CA VAL A 73 -10.75 3.67 -0.97
C VAL A 73 -11.78 3.38 -2.05
N ALA A 74 -12.38 4.40 -2.63
CA ALA A 74 -13.32 4.24 -3.75
C ALA A 74 -12.65 3.65 -4.99
N ASN A 75 -11.34 3.75 -5.10
CA ASN A 75 -10.57 3.16 -6.20
C ASN A 75 -10.13 1.71 -5.93
N PHE A 76 -10.40 1.18 -4.74
CA PHE A 76 -10.04 -0.21 -4.44
C PHE A 76 -10.86 -1.15 -5.31
N LYS A 77 -10.20 -2.21 -5.79
CA LYS A 77 -10.84 -3.27 -6.54
C LYS A 77 -11.81 -4.05 -5.65
N ALA A 78 -12.96 -4.47 -6.19
CA ALA A 78 -13.88 -5.30 -5.45
C ALA A 78 -13.19 -6.59 -5.00
N GLY A 79 -13.35 -6.95 -3.74
CA GLY A 79 -12.71 -8.13 -3.17
C GLY A 79 -11.29 -7.92 -2.68
N ALA A 80 -10.77 -6.68 -2.75
CA ALA A 80 -9.43 -6.39 -2.24
C ALA A 80 -9.37 -6.58 -0.71
N TRP A 81 -8.19 -6.98 -0.25
CA TRP A 81 -7.88 -7.08 1.18
C TRP A 81 -6.97 -5.93 1.57
N VAL A 82 -7.05 -5.50 2.82
CA VAL A 82 -6.21 -4.44 3.36
C VAL A 82 -5.31 -5.03 4.44
N LEU A 83 -4.01 -4.76 4.34
CA LEU A 83 -3.03 -5.14 5.35
C LEU A 83 -2.40 -3.85 5.89
N SER A 84 -2.45 -3.64 7.19
CA SER A 84 -1.82 -2.49 7.82
C SER A 84 -0.62 -2.90 8.64
N ILE A 85 0.48 -2.16 8.48
CA ILE A 85 1.66 -2.27 9.33
C ILE A 85 1.82 -1.04 10.23
N MET A 86 0.78 -0.20 10.31
CA MET A 86 0.79 1.01 11.15
C MET A 86 0.52 0.63 12.60
N GLY A 87 1.56 0.76 13.46
CA GLY A 87 1.54 0.24 14.81
C GLY A 87 0.49 0.83 15.74
N SER A 88 0.20 2.12 15.62
CA SER A 88 -0.73 2.80 16.52
C SER A 88 -2.15 2.92 15.97
N VAL A 89 -2.43 2.34 14.81
CA VAL A 89 -3.75 2.39 14.18
C VAL A 89 -4.49 1.10 14.49
N THR A 90 -5.63 1.20 15.18
CA THR A 90 -6.41 0.05 15.62
C THR A 90 -7.23 -0.54 14.47
N LEU A 91 -7.75 -1.78 14.66
CA LEU A 91 -8.67 -2.38 13.69
C LEU A 91 -9.91 -1.51 13.48
N GLU A 92 -10.45 -0.91 14.54
CA GLU A 92 -11.60 -0.01 14.43
C GLU A 92 -11.29 1.18 13.53
N MET A 93 -10.12 1.81 13.71
CA MET A 93 -9.69 2.92 12.87
C MET A 93 -9.52 2.48 11.41
N LEU A 94 -8.96 1.30 11.19
CA LEU A 94 -8.78 0.75 9.85
C LEU A 94 -10.12 0.48 9.17
N HIS A 95 -11.11 -0.04 9.88
CA HIS A 95 -12.45 -0.23 9.34
C HIS A 95 -13.11 1.10 8.99
N ASN A 96 -12.80 2.16 9.74
CA ASN A 96 -13.29 3.50 9.41
C ASN A 96 -12.61 4.08 8.17
N TYR A 97 -11.33 3.77 7.96
CA TYR A 97 -10.63 4.20 6.74
C TYR A 97 -11.11 3.43 5.51
N ALA A 98 -11.33 2.13 5.64
CA ALA A 98 -11.67 1.26 4.51
C ALA A 98 -12.93 0.43 4.81
N PRO A 99 -14.09 1.08 4.94
CA PRO A 99 -15.33 0.37 5.26
C PRO A 99 -15.69 -0.63 4.15
N GLY A 100 -16.11 -1.83 4.58
CA GLY A 100 -16.52 -2.87 3.65
C GLY A 100 -15.39 -3.74 3.12
N PHE A 101 -14.13 -3.50 3.50
CA PHE A 101 -13.00 -4.33 3.09
C PHE A 101 -12.45 -5.13 4.26
N PRO A 102 -12.04 -6.39 4.05
CA PRO A 102 -11.35 -7.15 5.09
C PRO A 102 -10.03 -6.48 5.44
N VAL A 103 -9.75 -6.36 6.73
CA VAL A 103 -8.55 -5.68 7.22
C VAL A 103 -7.75 -6.62 8.11
N ILE A 104 -6.46 -6.72 7.83
CA ILE A 104 -5.49 -7.45 8.64
C ILE A 104 -4.51 -6.44 9.20
N ARG A 105 -4.25 -6.52 10.49
CA ARG A 105 -3.28 -5.66 11.16
C ARG A 105 -2.10 -6.50 11.61
N THR A 106 -0.89 -6.06 11.30
CA THR A 106 0.32 -6.73 11.72
C THR A 106 1.34 -5.72 12.23
N MET A 107 2.21 -6.18 13.12
CA MET A 107 3.33 -5.41 13.67
C MET A 107 4.60 -6.13 13.30
N PRO A 108 5.26 -5.72 12.23
CA PRO A 108 6.53 -6.34 11.82
C PRO A 108 7.64 -6.11 12.82
#